data_1330ab0c7755db54a40b19e14136b5ab
#
_entry.id   1330ab0c7755db54a40b19e14136b5ab
#
_cell.length_a   1.000
_cell.length_b   1.000
_cell.length_c   1.000
_cell.angle_alpha   90.00
_cell.angle_beta   90.00
_cell.angle_gamma   90.00
#
_symmetry.space_group_name_H-M   'P 1'
#
loop_
_entity.id
_entity.type
_entity.pdbx_description
1 polymer ?
#
loop_
_entity_poly.entity_id
_entity_poly.type
_entity_poly.pdbx_seq_one_letter_code
_entity_poly.pdbx_strand_id
1 'polypeptide(L)'
;MAYRGSKGKAEVLEILRDQMLFLELKPGESIQDSELARKLDVSRTPVREALLALQKEGLVDIYPQSGTFVSRIDMELLSEIAYIRRMVEGDVFRTLVGQKANLRGRLEKFILLQELAARENNLKDYVVNDHLFHQALFRAAGHARAWTVIEPHFRLITRFHMLYFQSSGG
;
A
#
# COMPACT_ATOMS: atom_id res chain seq x y z
N MET A 1 22.05 -9.03 -28.19
CA MET A 1 20.72 -8.43 -27.94
C MET A 1 20.11 -9.11 -26.74
N ALA A 2 20.08 -8.43 -25.58
CA ALA A 2 19.45 -8.98 -24.38
C ALA A 2 17.93 -8.91 -24.56
N TYR A 3 17.28 -10.05 -24.47
CA TYR A 3 15.82 -10.18 -24.42
C TYR A 3 15.33 -9.48 -23.16
N ARG A 4 14.91 -8.22 -23.27
CA ARG A 4 14.22 -7.50 -22.22
C ARG A 4 12.83 -8.13 -22.10
N GLY A 5 12.66 -9.04 -21.15
CA GLY A 5 11.37 -9.64 -20.88
C GLY A 5 10.35 -8.54 -20.65
N SER A 6 9.26 -8.56 -21.41
CA SER A 6 8.11 -7.67 -21.19
C SER A 6 7.65 -7.83 -19.74
N LYS A 7 7.48 -6.71 -19.02
CA LYS A 7 6.94 -6.69 -17.65
C LYS A 7 5.63 -7.45 -17.61
N GLY A 8 5.54 -8.40 -16.69
CA GLY A 8 4.33 -9.20 -16.52
C GLY A 8 3.24 -8.41 -15.78
N LYS A 9 2.00 -8.95 -15.80
CA LYS A 9 0.84 -8.40 -15.07
C LYS A 9 1.16 -8.06 -13.62
N ALA A 10 1.84 -8.95 -12.90
CA ALA A 10 2.16 -8.75 -11.47
C ALA A 10 3.09 -7.54 -11.26
N GLU A 11 4.09 -7.37 -12.13
CA GLU A 11 5.01 -6.24 -12.05
C GLU A 11 4.31 -4.92 -12.37
N VAL A 12 3.46 -4.89 -13.40
CA VAL A 12 2.65 -3.71 -13.75
C VAL A 12 1.71 -3.35 -12.60
N LEU A 13 1.07 -4.34 -11.97
CA LEU A 13 0.18 -4.14 -10.83
C LEU A 13 0.92 -3.49 -9.65
N GLU A 14 2.10 -3.99 -9.29
CA GLU A 14 2.88 -3.42 -8.18
C GLU A 14 3.34 -1.99 -8.49
N ILE A 15 3.84 -1.72 -9.72
CA ILE A 15 4.25 -0.37 -10.11
C ILE A 15 3.08 0.62 -10.01
N LEU A 16 1.92 0.28 -10.57
CA LEU A 16 0.74 1.16 -10.54
C LEU A 16 0.19 1.33 -9.11
N ARG A 17 0.22 0.26 -8.31
CA ARG A 17 -0.16 0.34 -6.90
C ARG A 17 0.73 1.32 -6.15
N ASP A 18 2.05 1.19 -6.27
CA ASP A 18 3.01 2.09 -5.63
C ASP A 18 2.80 3.54 -6.07
N GLN A 19 2.64 3.79 -7.37
CA GLN A 19 2.38 5.13 -7.89
C GLN A 19 1.12 5.77 -7.29
N MET A 20 0.06 4.99 -7.05
CA MET A 20 -1.17 5.47 -6.41
C MET A 20 -1.03 5.64 -4.90
N LEU A 21 -0.33 4.72 -4.22
CA LEU A 21 -0.11 4.80 -2.78
C LEU A 21 0.78 5.98 -2.40
N PHE A 22 1.80 6.26 -3.21
CA PHE A 22 2.74 7.35 -2.97
C PHE A 22 2.39 8.66 -3.70
N LEU A 23 1.16 8.75 -4.25
CA LEU A 23 0.58 9.94 -4.88
C LEU A 23 1.34 10.45 -6.14
N GLU A 24 2.11 9.59 -6.81
CA GLU A 24 2.62 9.87 -8.15
C GLU A 24 1.47 9.94 -9.16
N LEU A 25 0.46 9.05 -9.01
CA LEU A 25 -0.86 9.14 -9.60
C LEU A 25 -1.84 9.64 -8.52
N LYS A 26 -2.36 10.85 -8.70
CA LYS A 26 -3.12 11.56 -7.66
C LYS A 26 -4.58 11.10 -7.57
N PRO A 27 -5.20 11.12 -6.38
CA PRO A 27 -6.64 10.86 -6.23
C PRO A 27 -7.48 11.73 -7.16
N GLY A 28 -8.39 11.09 -7.92
CA GLY A 28 -9.24 11.75 -8.93
C GLY A 28 -8.58 11.94 -10.29
N GLU A 29 -7.31 11.59 -10.46
CA GLU A 29 -6.61 11.69 -11.74
C GLU A 29 -7.17 10.69 -12.76
N SER A 30 -7.38 11.13 -13.99
CA SER A 30 -7.85 10.27 -15.09
C SER A 30 -6.72 9.38 -15.59
N ILE A 31 -7.03 8.11 -15.77
CA ILE A 31 -6.10 7.08 -16.23
C ILE A 31 -6.42 6.69 -17.68
N GLN A 32 -5.43 6.79 -18.56
CA GLN A 32 -5.50 6.24 -19.90
C GLN A 32 -4.62 5.00 -20.02
N ASP A 33 -5.24 3.83 -20.24
CA ASP A 33 -4.53 2.56 -20.35
C ASP A 33 -3.46 2.53 -21.45
N SER A 34 -3.71 3.23 -22.54
CA SER A 34 -2.76 3.38 -23.67
C SER A 34 -1.52 4.19 -23.29
N GLU A 35 -1.68 5.24 -22.49
CA GLU A 35 -0.58 6.07 -22.03
C GLU A 35 0.29 5.33 -21.01
N LEU A 36 -0.35 4.64 -20.05
CA LEU A 36 0.37 3.80 -19.09
C LEU A 36 1.12 2.66 -19.78
N ALA A 37 0.50 2.01 -20.76
CA ALA A 37 1.14 0.95 -21.55
C ALA A 37 2.41 1.46 -22.25
N ARG A 38 2.35 2.65 -22.85
CA ARG A 38 3.50 3.30 -23.47
C ARG A 38 4.59 3.67 -22.45
N LYS A 39 4.23 4.25 -21.31
CA LYS A 39 5.17 4.64 -20.23
C LYS A 39 5.89 3.44 -19.62
N LEU A 40 5.19 2.32 -19.48
CA LEU A 40 5.72 1.10 -18.87
C LEU A 40 6.39 0.16 -19.87
N ASP A 41 6.33 0.47 -21.17
CA ASP A 41 6.86 -0.36 -22.28
C ASP A 41 6.24 -1.77 -22.29
N VAL A 42 4.88 -1.81 -22.20
CA VAL A 42 4.09 -3.05 -22.23
C VAL A 42 2.89 -2.92 -23.18
N SER A 43 2.21 -4.03 -23.48
CA SER A 43 0.92 -3.99 -24.17
C SER A 43 -0.21 -3.45 -23.23
N ARG A 44 -1.37 -3.10 -23.81
CA ARG A 44 -2.52 -2.62 -23.03
C ARG A 44 -3.15 -3.69 -22.13
N THR A 45 -3.01 -4.96 -22.48
CA THR A 45 -3.64 -6.07 -21.74
C THR A 45 -3.19 -6.15 -20.28
N PRO A 46 -1.88 -6.27 -19.94
CA PRO A 46 -1.43 -6.32 -18.55
C PRO A 46 -1.79 -5.05 -17.76
N VAL A 47 -1.86 -3.88 -18.42
CA VAL A 47 -2.32 -2.63 -17.77
C VAL A 47 -3.79 -2.73 -17.39
N ARG A 48 -4.67 -3.15 -18.29
CA ARG A 48 -6.09 -3.33 -18.01
C ARG A 48 -6.34 -4.33 -16.89
N GLU A 49 -5.63 -5.46 -16.91
CA GLU A 49 -5.73 -6.46 -15.87
C GLU A 49 -5.25 -5.94 -14.50
N ALA A 50 -4.20 -5.13 -14.50
CA ALA A 50 -3.73 -4.47 -13.28
C ALA A 50 -4.76 -3.44 -12.77
N LEU A 51 -5.34 -2.61 -13.63
CA LEU A 51 -6.38 -1.64 -13.24
C LEU A 51 -7.62 -2.34 -12.68
N LEU A 52 -8.05 -3.48 -13.24
CA LEU A 52 -9.15 -4.28 -12.69
C LEU A 52 -8.81 -4.87 -11.29
N ALA A 53 -7.55 -5.24 -11.06
CA ALA A 53 -7.11 -5.69 -9.75
C ALA A 53 -7.09 -4.52 -8.74
N LEU A 54 -6.57 -3.36 -9.13
CA LEU A 54 -6.55 -2.15 -8.31
C LEU A 54 -7.95 -1.61 -8.00
N GLN A 55 -8.92 -1.82 -8.89
CA GLN A 55 -10.32 -1.52 -8.60
C GLN A 55 -10.85 -2.36 -7.43
N LYS A 56 -10.51 -3.65 -7.37
CA LYS A 56 -10.88 -4.52 -6.24
C LYS A 56 -10.19 -4.12 -4.94
N GLU A 57 -9.04 -3.48 -5.03
CA GLU A 57 -8.30 -2.94 -3.88
C GLU A 57 -8.79 -1.54 -3.45
N GLY A 58 -9.76 -0.95 -4.17
CA GLY A 58 -10.28 0.40 -3.88
C GLY A 58 -9.34 1.55 -4.28
N LEU A 59 -8.37 1.27 -5.16
CA LEU A 59 -7.41 2.27 -5.65
C LEU A 59 -7.80 2.88 -7.00
N VAL A 60 -8.72 2.26 -7.73
CA VAL A 60 -9.18 2.68 -9.06
C VAL A 60 -10.69 2.61 -9.16
N ASP A 61 -11.29 3.63 -9.75
CA ASP A 61 -12.70 3.66 -10.12
C ASP A 61 -12.82 3.53 -11.65
N ILE A 62 -13.59 2.54 -12.11
CA ILE A 62 -13.86 2.31 -13.53
C ILE A 62 -15.35 2.59 -13.79
N TYR A 63 -15.62 3.65 -14.52
CA TYR A 63 -16.98 4.03 -14.93
C TYR A 63 -17.20 3.65 -16.41
N PRO A 64 -18.14 2.76 -16.72
CA PRO A 64 -18.46 2.46 -18.12
C PRO A 64 -18.74 3.73 -18.91
N GLN A 65 -18.12 3.86 -20.08
CA GLN A 65 -18.24 5.00 -21.02
C GLN A 65 -17.69 6.35 -20.48
N SER A 66 -17.38 6.46 -19.19
CA SER A 66 -16.92 7.72 -18.57
C SER A 66 -15.42 7.74 -18.27
N GLY A 67 -14.77 6.56 -18.18
CA GLY A 67 -13.33 6.45 -18.02
C GLY A 67 -12.88 5.74 -16.76
N THR A 68 -11.58 5.72 -16.57
CA THR A 68 -10.89 5.13 -15.40
C THR A 68 -10.19 6.24 -14.64
N PHE A 69 -10.29 6.22 -13.33
CA PHE A 69 -9.74 7.26 -12.46
C PHE A 69 -9.06 6.62 -11.24
N VAL A 70 -8.05 7.30 -10.70
CA VAL A 70 -7.54 6.99 -9.37
C VAL A 70 -8.62 7.31 -8.35
N SER A 71 -9.01 6.34 -7.52
CA SER A 71 -10.08 6.55 -6.52
C SER A 71 -9.73 7.70 -5.59
N ARG A 72 -10.74 8.49 -5.24
CA ARG A 72 -10.61 9.51 -4.18
C ARG A 72 -10.44 8.83 -2.82
N ILE A 73 -9.89 9.55 -1.87
CA ILE A 73 -9.77 9.06 -0.50
C ILE A 73 -11.13 9.17 0.17
N ASP A 74 -11.67 8.02 0.56
CA ASP A 74 -12.92 7.91 1.31
C ASP A 74 -12.60 7.94 2.82
N MET A 75 -12.93 9.05 3.47
CA MET A 75 -12.63 9.26 4.89
C MET A 75 -13.48 8.39 5.81
N GLU A 76 -14.71 8.05 5.39
CA GLU A 76 -15.58 7.15 6.15
C GLU A 76 -15.02 5.73 6.15
N LEU A 77 -14.69 5.21 4.96
CA LEU A 77 -14.01 3.92 4.82
C LEU A 77 -12.69 3.87 5.61
N LEU A 78 -11.89 4.93 5.58
CA LEU A 78 -10.64 4.98 6.36
C LEU A 78 -10.89 4.92 7.86
N SER A 79 -11.94 5.55 8.37
CA SER A 79 -12.33 5.47 9.77
C SER A 79 -12.67 4.04 10.19
N GLU A 80 -13.42 3.33 9.35
CA GLU A 80 -13.77 1.92 9.57
C GLU A 80 -12.54 1.01 9.52
N ILE A 81 -11.65 1.23 8.55
CA ILE A 81 -10.39 0.48 8.46
C ILE A 81 -9.52 0.73 9.70
N ALA A 82 -9.42 1.97 10.16
CA ALA A 82 -8.67 2.31 11.38
C ALA A 82 -9.28 1.66 12.63
N TYR A 83 -10.60 1.56 12.71
CA TYR A 83 -11.31 0.84 13.78
C TYR A 83 -10.94 -0.66 13.76
N ILE A 84 -11.07 -1.32 12.60
CA ILE A 84 -10.72 -2.74 12.43
C ILE A 84 -9.24 -2.96 12.78
N ARG A 85 -8.35 -2.09 12.31
CA ARG A 85 -6.91 -2.15 12.60
C ARG A 85 -6.64 -2.16 14.09
N ARG A 86 -7.23 -1.23 14.85
CA ARG A 86 -7.08 -1.17 16.31
C ARG A 86 -7.55 -2.44 17.01
N MET A 87 -8.67 -3.01 16.58
CA MET A 87 -9.22 -4.23 17.17
C MET A 87 -8.31 -5.42 16.93
N VAL A 88 -7.88 -5.63 15.68
CA VAL A 88 -7.06 -6.78 15.29
C VAL A 88 -5.64 -6.67 15.84
N GLU A 89 -5.01 -5.50 15.74
CA GLU A 89 -3.67 -5.28 16.29
C GLU A 89 -3.65 -5.37 17.81
N GLY A 90 -4.70 -4.89 18.47
CA GLY A 90 -4.84 -5.02 19.93
C GLY A 90 -4.86 -6.49 20.37
N ASP A 91 -5.48 -7.37 19.59
CA ASP A 91 -5.48 -8.82 19.87
C ASP A 91 -4.13 -9.47 19.59
N VAL A 92 -3.50 -9.08 18.47
CA VAL A 92 -2.13 -9.50 18.13
C VAL A 92 -1.15 -9.14 19.25
N PHE A 93 -1.20 -7.91 19.77
CA PHE A 93 -0.35 -7.49 20.90
C PHE A 93 -0.62 -8.31 22.16
N ARG A 94 -1.88 -8.54 22.54
CA ARG A 94 -2.22 -9.38 23.70
C ARG A 94 -1.65 -10.79 23.57
N THR A 95 -1.76 -11.38 22.39
CA THR A 95 -1.18 -12.70 22.07
C THR A 95 0.34 -12.71 22.27
N LEU A 96 1.04 -11.71 21.76
CA LEU A 96 2.50 -11.62 21.86
C LEU A 96 2.98 -11.43 23.30
N VAL A 97 2.29 -10.60 24.09
CA VAL A 97 2.58 -10.43 25.51
C VAL A 97 2.36 -11.72 26.27
N GLY A 98 1.26 -12.43 26.01
CA GLY A 98 0.97 -13.74 26.62
C GLY A 98 2.00 -14.81 26.30
N GLN A 99 2.55 -14.80 25.09
CA GLN A 99 3.58 -15.75 24.64
C GLN A 99 5.00 -15.42 25.13
N LYS A 100 5.22 -14.27 25.78
CA LYS A 100 6.55 -13.75 26.14
C LYS A 100 7.53 -13.78 24.94
N ALA A 101 7.02 -13.51 23.76
CA ALA A 101 7.79 -13.61 22.51
C ALA A 101 8.96 -12.63 22.51
N ASN A 102 10.17 -13.14 22.27
CA ASN A 102 11.36 -12.29 22.15
C ASN A 102 11.42 -11.68 20.74
N LEU A 103 10.67 -10.60 20.53
CA LEU A 103 10.57 -9.88 19.26
C LEU A 103 11.35 -8.56 19.26
N ARG A 104 11.89 -8.16 20.42
CA ARG A 104 12.46 -6.84 20.64
C ARG A 104 13.43 -6.45 19.54
N GLY A 105 14.49 -7.21 19.32
CA GLY A 105 15.52 -6.85 18.34
C GLY A 105 15.02 -6.81 16.88
N ARG A 106 13.98 -7.59 16.54
CA ARG A 106 13.37 -7.56 15.21
C ARG A 106 12.53 -6.30 15.00
N LEU A 107 11.74 -5.92 16.00
CA LEU A 107 10.87 -4.75 15.93
C LEU A 107 11.67 -3.46 16.05
N GLU A 108 12.69 -3.43 16.90
CA GLU A 108 13.61 -2.28 17.04
C GLU A 108 14.25 -1.90 15.71
N LYS A 109 14.61 -2.87 14.87
CA LYS A 109 15.14 -2.60 13.53
C LYS A 109 14.17 -1.75 12.68
N PHE A 110 12.88 -2.12 12.64
CA PHE A 110 11.91 -1.38 11.84
C PHE A 110 11.66 0.01 12.43
N ILE A 111 11.65 0.16 13.76
CA ILE A 111 11.50 1.46 14.43
C ILE A 111 12.68 2.37 14.08
N LEU A 112 13.91 1.86 14.17
CA LEU A 112 15.11 2.64 13.82
C LEU A 112 15.10 3.07 12.35
N LEU A 113 14.63 2.21 11.44
CA LEU A 113 14.53 2.55 10.02
C LEU A 113 13.43 3.60 9.77
N GLN A 114 12.32 3.57 10.51
CA GLN A 114 11.29 4.62 10.47
C GLN A 114 11.83 5.96 11.01
N GLU A 115 12.56 5.93 12.13
CA GLU A 115 13.18 7.14 12.69
C GLU A 115 14.20 7.77 11.72
N LEU A 116 15.02 6.93 11.06
CA LEU A 116 15.96 7.39 10.05
C LEU A 116 15.24 8.02 8.86
N ALA A 117 14.24 7.33 8.32
CA ALA A 117 13.42 7.81 7.20
C ALA A 117 12.72 9.14 7.55
N ALA A 118 12.22 9.28 8.77
CA ALA A 118 11.61 10.53 9.24
C ALA A 118 12.61 11.68 9.30
N ARG A 119 13.85 11.44 9.80
CA ARG A 119 14.93 12.45 9.84
C ARG A 119 15.36 12.89 8.44
N GLU A 120 15.35 11.96 7.48
CA GLU A 120 15.72 12.22 6.09
C GLU A 120 14.56 12.76 5.25
N ASN A 121 13.40 12.97 5.86
CA ASN A 121 12.17 13.36 5.17
C ASN A 121 11.78 12.38 4.04
N ASN A 122 12.20 11.12 4.17
CA ASN A 122 11.91 10.04 3.23
C ASN A 122 10.64 9.30 3.64
N LEU A 123 9.52 9.88 3.28
CA LEU A 123 8.20 9.39 3.65
C LEU A 123 7.89 7.99 3.08
N LYS A 124 8.43 7.69 1.90
CA LYS A 124 8.26 6.37 1.28
C LYS A 124 8.88 5.26 2.13
N ASP A 125 10.12 5.43 2.56
CA ASP A 125 10.80 4.46 3.41
C ASP A 125 10.17 4.38 4.80
N TYR A 126 9.68 5.50 5.35
CA TYR A 126 8.91 5.49 6.59
C TYR A 126 7.71 4.55 6.50
N VAL A 127 6.85 4.72 5.48
CA VAL A 127 5.64 3.92 5.28
C VAL A 127 5.97 2.45 5.00
N VAL A 128 7.00 2.17 4.20
CA VAL A 128 7.43 0.79 3.93
C VAL A 128 7.87 0.09 5.23
N ASN A 129 8.64 0.76 6.07
CA ASN A 129 9.10 0.17 7.33
C ASN A 129 7.97 0.05 8.37
N ASP A 130 7.00 0.97 8.40
CA ASP A 130 5.77 0.84 9.19
C ASP A 130 4.99 -0.42 8.80
N HIS A 131 4.79 -0.63 7.51
CA HIS A 131 4.13 -1.82 6.98
C HIS A 131 4.85 -3.12 7.36
N LEU A 132 6.18 -3.16 7.23
CA LEU A 132 6.99 -4.32 7.60
C LEU A 132 6.97 -4.59 9.12
N PHE A 133 6.89 -3.54 9.94
CA PHE A 133 6.71 -3.65 11.39
C PHE A 133 5.41 -4.37 11.72
N HIS A 134 4.28 -3.93 11.18
CA HIS A 134 2.98 -4.56 11.41
C HIS A 134 2.94 -6.00 10.88
N GLN A 135 3.48 -6.25 9.68
CA GLN A 135 3.59 -7.61 9.14
C GLN A 135 4.37 -8.53 10.08
N ALA A 136 5.47 -8.04 10.68
CA ALA A 136 6.28 -8.82 11.61
C ALA A 136 5.51 -9.17 12.88
N LEU A 137 4.66 -8.26 13.40
CA LEU A 137 3.79 -8.51 14.54
C LEU A 137 2.81 -9.64 14.26
N PHE A 138 2.10 -9.58 13.14
CA PHE A 138 1.14 -10.62 12.76
C PHE A 138 1.81 -11.99 12.55
N ARG A 139 2.96 -12.03 11.89
CA ARG A 139 3.73 -13.28 11.71
C ARG A 139 4.14 -13.88 13.05
N ALA A 140 4.60 -13.06 13.97
CA ALA A 140 5.06 -13.52 15.28
C ALA A 140 3.92 -14.04 16.15
N ALA A 141 2.72 -13.45 16.04
CA ALA A 141 1.53 -13.94 16.72
C ALA A 141 0.89 -15.20 16.05
N GLY A 142 1.49 -15.74 14.97
CA GLY A 142 0.95 -16.88 14.24
C GLY A 142 -0.16 -16.52 13.23
N HIS A 143 -0.41 -15.24 12.99
CA HIS A 143 -1.50 -14.73 12.15
C HIS A 143 -1.05 -14.24 10.77
N ALA A 144 0.00 -14.85 10.18
CA ALA A 144 0.54 -14.45 8.87
C ALA A 144 -0.52 -14.48 7.74
N ARG A 145 -1.46 -15.43 7.77
CA ARG A 145 -2.55 -15.52 6.78
C ARG A 145 -3.59 -14.42 6.99
N ALA A 146 -3.92 -14.05 8.22
CA ALA A 146 -4.80 -12.94 8.51
C ALA A 146 -4.21 -11.64 7.95
N TRP A 147 -2.89 -11.43 8.10
CA TRP A 147 -2.21 -10.30 7.49
C TRP A 147 -2.46 -10.19 5.99
N THR A 148 -2.32 -11.27 5.21
CA THR A 148 -2.54 -11.22 3.75
C THR A 148 -3.97 -10.84 3.35
N VAL A 149 -4.94 -11.02 4.23
CA VAL A 149 -6.35 -10.65 3.99
C VAL A 149 -6.59 -9.17 4.28
N ILE A 150 -6.01 -8.64 5.37
CA ILE A 150 -6.31 -7.27 5.83
C ILE A 150 -5.34 -6.23 5.25
N GLU A 151 -4.15 -6.64 4.87
CA GLU A 151 -3.07 -5.77 4.41
C GLU A 151 -3.48 -4.86 3.23
N PRO A 152 -4.20 -5.31 2.19
CA PRO A 152 -4.62 -4.42 1.11
C PRO A 152 -5.47 -3.25 1.59
N HIS A 153 -6.33 -3.46 2.60
CA HIS A 153 -7.14 -2.40 3.20
C HIS A 153 -6.29 -1.45 4.04
N PHE A 154 -5.31 -1.96 4.78
CA PHE A 154 -4.41 -1.11 5.57
C PHE A 154 -3.53 -0.21 4.69
N ARG A 155 -3.20 -0.65 3.48
CA ARG A 155 -2.51 0.19 2.49
C ARG A 155 -3.29 1.46 2.11
N LEU A 156 -4.62 1.45 2.17
CA LEU A 156 -5.42 2.64 1.89
C LEU A 156 -5.13 3.78 2.87
N ILE A 157 -4.78 3.46 4.12
CA ILE A 157 -4.36 4.45 5.12
C ILE A 157 -3.06 5.15 4.69
N THR A 158 -2.17 4.45 3.98
CA THR A 158 -0.91 5.02 3.45
C THR A 158 -1.18 6.27 2.59
N ARG A 159 -2.18 6.22 1.70
CA ARG A 159 -2.52 7.37 0.83
C ARG A 159 -2.93 8.60 1.64
N PHE A 160 -3.67 8.39 2.72
CA PHE A 160 -4.07 9.45 3.63
C PHE A 160 -2.85 10.03 4.35
N HIS A 161 -1.97 9.20 4.88
CA HIS A 161 -0.72 9.66 5.50
C HIS A 161 0.12 10.45 4.52
N MET A 162 0.31 9.96 3.29
CA MET A 162 1.06 10.66 2.25
C MET A 162 0.48 12.06 1.96
N LEU A 163 -0.85 12.17 1.84
CA LEU A 163 -1.53 13.44 1.62
C LEU A 163 -1.38 14.40 2.82
N TYR A 164 -1.58 13.89 4.02
CA TYR A 164 -1.44 14.66 5.24
C TYR A 164 -0.05 15.25 5.40
N PHE A 165 0.99 14.45 5.19
CA PHE A 165 2.37 14.91 5.31
C PHE A 165 2.75 15.91 4.22
N GLN A 166 2.27 15.72 2.98
CA GLN A 166 2.49 16.71 1.91
C GLN A 166 1.81 18.05 2.20
N SER A 167 0.65 18.04 2.87
CA SER A 167 -0.09 19.26 3.22
C SER A 167 0.44 19.96 4.47
N SER A 168 1.12 19.24 5.38
CA SER A 168 1.60 19.76 6.67
C SER A 168 3.05 20.24 6.62
N GLY A 169 3.76 20.03 5.54
CA GLY A 169 5.18 20.38 5.33
C GLY A 169 5.43 21.64 4.48
N GLY A 170 4.38 22.50 4.30
CA GLY A 170 4.47 23.79 3.62
C GLY A 170 4.51 24.96 4.60
#